data_08afbc72160820b4e78863b6b72a1447
#
_entry.id   08afbc72160820b4e78863b6b72a1447
#
_cell.length_a   1.000
_cell.length_b   1.000
_cell.length_c   1.000
_cell.angle_alpha   90.00
_cell.angle_beta   90.00
_cell.angle_gamma   90.00
#
_symmetry.space_group_name_H-M   'P 1'
#
loop_
_entity.id
_entity.type
_entity.pdbx_description
1 polymer ?
#
loop_
_entity_poly.entity_id
_entity_poly.type
_entity_poly.pdbx_seq_one_letter_code
_entity_poly.pdbx_strand_id
1 'polypeptide(L)'
;MSLIKNISTVIILLMIIVTVPYLIYEWHSHENIGSNEMGYVTKDIYNHYGSEQTIILITGIHPRENLAINPEIESAKRFALTHNARMVNYNVTVTKDPEDYKNSRYNGEHLVSEFVLPDIYKSKADAVIISHSHIEGYGEGFYIATPAMDETSVKLAENIKNSEIDFNYYKTPENTTYESTSIELVSKPLADAGYPTLVYEIPENITEQESTDRTYDLLVKTYDLLNQ
;
A
#
# COMPACT_ATOMS: atom_id res chain seq x y z
N MET A 1 -35.31 -28.16 33.33
CA MET A 1 -34.17 -27.24 33.48
C MET A 1 -32.95 -27.62 32.63
N SER A 2 -32.60 -28.88 32.43
CA SER A 2 -31.45 -29.33 31.59
C SER A 2 -31.67 -29.11 30.08
N LEU A 3 -32.85 -29.39 29.53
CA LEU A 3 -33.15 -29.24 28.09
C LEU A 3 -33.06 -27.80 27.63
N ILE A 4 -33.58 -26.84 28.40
CA ILE A 4 -33.51 -25.40 28.08
C ILE A 4 -32.05 -24.93 28.10
N LYS A 5 -31.23 -25.38 29.06
CA LYS A 5 -29.79 -25.06 29.10
C LYS A 5 -29.08 -25.60 27.87
N ASN A 6 -29.37 -26.81 27.43
CA ASN A 6 -28.76 -27.41 26.25
C ASN A 6 -29.15 -26.65 24.97
N ILE A 7 -30.43 -26.26 24.83
CA ILE A 7 -30.91 -25.48 23.70
C ILE A 7 -30.22 -24.08 23.68
N SER A 8 -30.14 -23.39 24.81
CA SER A 8 -29.43 -22.11 24.90
C SER A 8 -27.94 -22.22 24.50
N THR A 9 -27.28 -23.29 24.98
CA THR A 9 -25.88 -23.54 24.62
C THR A 9 -25.71 -23.78 23.12
N VAL A 10 -26.57 -24.54 22.50
CA VAL A 10 -26.53 -24.78 21.03
C VAL A 10 -26.76 -23.48 20.25
N ILE A 11 -27.71 -22.66 20.67
CA ILE A 11 -27.98 -21.37 20.01
C ILE A 11 -26.76 -20.43 20.12
N ILE A 12 -26.14 -20.35 21.29
CA ILE A 12 -24.92 -19.52 21.50
C ILE A 12 -23.79 -20.04 20.62
N LEU A 13 -23.55 -21.34 20.55
CA LEU A 13 -22.51 -21.90 19.68
C LEU A 13 -22.78 -21.64 18.21
N LEU A 14 -24.04 -21.76 17.75
CA LEU A 14 -24.39 -21.41 16.37
C LEU A 14 -24.18 -19.92 16.08
N MET A 15 -24.54 -19.04 17.01
CA MET A 15 -24.23 -17.60 16.86
C MET A 15 -22.74 -17.35 16.75
N ILE A 16 -21.92 -17.96 17.60
CA ILE A 16 -20.46 -17.81 17.55
C ILE A 16 -19.90 -18.31 16.21
N ILE A 17 -20.35 -19.48 15.73
CA ILE A 17 -19.91 -20.08 14.46
C ILE A 17 -20.23 -19.17 13.26
N VAL A 18 -21.31 -18.39 13.32
CA VAL A 18 -21.69 -17.49 12.24
C VAL A 18 -21.02 -16.10 12.40
N THR A 19 -21.05 -15.55 13.62
CA THR A 19 -20.58 -14.17 13.84
C THR A 19 -19.07 -14.04 13.79
N VAL A 20 -18.31 -15.02 14.29
CA VAL A 20 -16.83 -14.93 14.30
C VAL A 20 -16.25 -14.92 12.87
N PRO A 21 -16.62 -15.85 11.96
CA PRO A 21 -16.14 -15.77 10.57
C PRO A 21 -16.60 -14.50 9.86
N TYR A 22 -17.83 -14.02 10.14
CA TYR A 22 -18.33 -12.77 9.60
C TYR A 22 -17.46 -11.58 10.05
N LEU A 23 -17.16 -11.46 11.34
CA LEU A 23 -16.31 -10.38 11.87
C LEU A 23 -14.87 -10.46 11.34
N ILE A 24 -14.34 -11.68 11.15
CA ILE A 24 -13.02 -11.86 10.54
C ILE A 24 -13.03 -11.39 9.09
N TYR A 25 -14.03 -11.75 8.31
CA TYR A 25 -14.20 -11.31 6.92
C TYR A 25 -14.32 -9.77 6.83
N GLU A 26 -15.13 -9.18 7.71
CA GLU A 26 -15.32 -7.74 7.77
C GLU A 26 -14.04 -6.99 8.13
N TRP A 27 -13.19 -7.61 8.96
CA TRP A 27 -11.91 -7.02 9.30
C TRP A 27 -10.85 -7.23 8.22
N HIS A 28 -10.81 -8.39 7.56
CA HIS A 28 -9.81 -8.70 6.53
C HIS A 28 -10.40 -9.56 5.42
N SER A 29 -10.19 -9.13 4.19
CA SER A 29 -10.42 -9.96 3.00
C SER A 29 -9.16 -9.98 2.14
N HIS A 30 -8.98 -11.09 1.45
CA HIS A 30 -7.88 -11.35 0.53
C HIS A 30 -8.44 -11.92 -0.77
N GLU A 31 -8.04 -11.34 -1.90
CA GLU A 31 -8.45 -11.79 -3.23
C GLU A 31 -7.32 -11.71 -4.24
N ASN A 32 -7.30 -12.58 -5.24
CA ASN A 32 -6.50 -12.42 -6.43
C ASN A 32 -7.31 -11.61 -7.44
N ILE A 33 -6.82 -10.41 -7.79
CA ILE A 33 -7.52 -9.48 -8.68
C ILE A 33 -7.13 -9.64 -10.16
N GLY A 34 -6.07 -10.39 -10.44
CA GLY A 34 -5.65 -10.67 -11.82
C GLY A 34 -4.33 -11.43 -11.89
N SER A 35 -4.17 -12.14 -13.00
CA SER A 35 -2.93 -12.86 -13.31
C SER A 35 -2.74 -13.01 -14.81
N ASN A 36 -1.49 -13.02 -15.26
CA ASN A 36 -1.10 -13.29 -16.65
C ASN A 36 0.26 -14.01 -16.67
N GLU A 37 0.91 -14.11 -17.84
CA GLU A 37 2.21 -14.77 -17.97
C GLU A 37 3.35 -14.08 -17.18
N MET A 38 3.22 -12.80 -16.82
CA MET A 38 4.22 -12.04 -16.08
C MET A 38 4.15 -12.30 -14.56
N GLY A 39 2.95 -12.63 -14.04
CA GLY A 39 2.72 -12.84 -12.62
C GLY A 39 1.26 -12.67 -12.21
N TYR A 40 1.04 -12.25 -10.98
CA TYR A 40 -0.29 -12.03 -10.44
C TYR A 40 -0.30 -10.88 -9.41
N VAL A 41 -1.51 -10.37 -9.12
CA VAL A 41 -1.72 -9.35 -8.10
C VAL A 41 -2.76 -9.84 -7.11
N THR A 42 -2.43 -9.74 -5.84
CA THR A 42 -3.37 -9.94 -4.74
C THR A 42 -3.74 -8.61 -4.10
N LYS A 43 -4.94 -8.55 -3.55
CA LYS A 43 -5.48 -7.41 -2.83
C LYS A 43 -5.93 -7.85 -1.46
N ASP A 44 -5.37 -7.22 -0.45
CA ASP A 44 -5.81 -7.34 0.93
C ASP A 44 -6.53 -6.06 1.35
N ILE A 45 -7.70 -6.22 1.95
CA ILE A 45 -8.45 -5.10 2.54
C ILE A 45 -8.58 -5.38 4.02
N TYR A 46 -8.10 -4.45 4.84
CA TYR A 46 -8.25 -4.47 6.28
C TYR A 46 -9.23 -3.38 6.71
N ASN A 47 -10.04 -3.67 7.71
CA ASN A 47 -10.99 -2.76 8.32
C ASN A 47 -12.02 -2.20 7.33
N HIS A 48 -12.83 -3.07 6.75
CA HIS A 48 -13.80 -2.73 5.70
C HIS A 48 -14.82 -1.65 6.10
N TYR A 49 -15.21 -1.58 7.36
CA TYR A 49 -16.27 -0.71 7.86
C TYR A 49 -15.80 0.41 8.77
N GLY A 50 -14.54 0.59 8.94
CA GLY A 50 -14.07 1.40 10.06
C GLY A 50 -13.97 2.87 9.78
N SER A 51 -13.94 3.32 8.54
CA SER A 51 -13.29 4.59 8.35
C SER A 51 -13.87 5.43 7.24
N GLU A 52 -13.90 6.72 7.49
CA GLU A 52 -14.11 7.74 6.47
C GLU A 52 -12.91 7.83 5.51
N GLN A 53 -11.74 7.27 5.89
CA GLN A 53 -10.50 7.35 5.10
C GLN A 53 -10.04 6.00 4.58
N THR A 54 -9.57 6.01 3.34
CA THR A 54 -8.98 4.86 2.68
C THR A 54 -7.55 5.19 2.25
N ILE A 55 -6.59 4.42 2.76
CA ILE A 55 -5.18 4.48 2.35
C ILE A 55 -4.87 3.24 1.54
N ILE A 56 -4.28 3.43 0.36
CA ILE A 56 -3.83 2.36 -0.52
C ILE A 56 -2.31 2.27 -0.46
N LEU A 57 -1.80 1.04 -0.35
CA LEU A 57 -0.39 0.70 -0.46
C LEU A 57 -0.20 -0.25 -1.63
N ILE A 58 0.77 0.01 -2.50
CA ILE A 58 1.15 -0.86 -3.62
C ILE A 58 2.57 -1.36 -3.38
N THR A 59 2.72 -2.67 -3.23
CA THR A 59 3.97 -3.35 -2.87
C THR A 59 4.38 -4.37 -3.92
N GLY A 60 5.67 -4.72 -3.97
CA GLY A 60 6.18 -5.82 -4.80
C GLY A 60 6.27 -5.51 -6.29
N ILE A 61 6.13 -4.27 -6.72
CA ILE A 61 6.24 -3.87 -8.13
C ILE A 61 7.57 -4.32 -8.71
N HIS A 62 8.64 -4.16 -7.95
CA HIS A 62 9.97 -4.62 -8.32
C HIS A 62 10.38 -5.76 -7.38
N PRO A 63 10.40 -7.02 -7.84
CA PRO A 63 10.55 -8.19 -6.96
C PRO A 63 11.90 -8.28 -6.23
N ARG A 64 12.91 -7.53 -6.66
CA ARG A 64 14.22 -7.50 -6.01
C ARG A 64 14.32 -6.45 -4.89
N GLU A 65 13.33 -5.60 -4.75
CA GLU A 65 13.23 -4.56 -3.71
C GLU A 65 12.56 -5.15 -2.45
N ASN A 66 13.25 -6.10 -1.79
CA ASN A 66 12.68 -6.92 -0.73
C ASN A 66 12.13 -6.13 0.47
N LEU A 67 12.73 -4.97 0.79
CA LEU A 67 12.30 -4.11 1.89
C LEU A 67 10.97 -3.40 1.59
N ALA A 68 10.60 -3.29 0.31
CA ALA A 68 9.34 -2.74 -0.16
C ALA A 68 8.24 -3.81 -0.38
N ILE A 69 8.35 -4.99 0.23
CA ILE A 69 7.38 -6.09 0.11
C ILE A 69 6.88 -6.52 1.49
N ASN A 70 7.52 -7.50 2.12
CA ASN A 70 7.03 -8.07 3.38
C ASN A 70 7.00 -7.07 4.56
N PRO A 71 8.00 -6.21 4.78
CA PRO A 71 7.94 -5.18 5.80
C PRO A 71 6.75 -4.24 5.62
N GLU A 72 6.44 -3.89 4.39
CA GLU A 72 5.31 -3.04 4.04
C GLU A 72 3.96 -3.69 4.35
N ILE A 73 3.80 -4.97 3.97
CA ILE A 73 2.57 -5.74 4.26
C ILE A 73 2.35 -5.85 5.77
N GLU A 74 3.42 -6.07 6.54
CA GLU A 74 3.34 -6.14 8.00
C GLU A 74 2.95 -4.78 8.61
N SER A 75 3.51 -3.69 8.08
CA SER A 75 3.15 -2.33 8.48
C SER A 75 1.69 -2.01 8.21
N ALA A 76 1.18 -2.39 7.03
CA ALA A 76 -0.22 -2.22 6.67
C ALA A 76 -1.17 -2.94 7.65
N LYS A 77 -0.83 -4.17 8.02
CA LYS A 77 -1.60 -4.95 9.04
C LYS A 77 -1.56 -4.27 10.40
N ARG A 78 -0.37 -3.89 10.86
CA ARG A 78 -0.17 -3.22 12.15
C ARG A 78 -0.93 -1.90 12.21
N PHE A 79 -0.88 -1.11 11.15
CA PHE A 79 -1.61 0.14 11.02
C PHE A 79 -3.12 -0.08 11.12
N ALA A 80 -3.68 -1.03 10.36
CA ALA A 80 -5.10 -1.33 10.38
C ALA A 80 -5.63 -1.86 11.73
N LEU A 81 -4.76 -2.48 12.55
CA LEU A 81 -5.10 -2.91 13.92
C LEU A 81 -5.17 -1.77 14.92
N THR A 82 -4.48 -0.66 14.65
CA THR A 82 -4.30 0.44 15.61
C THR A 82 -5.00 1.73 15.23
N HIS A 83 -5.44 1.85 13.96
CA HIS A 83 -6.09 3.05 13.43
C HIS A 83 -7.42 2.72 12.76
N ASN A 84 -8.37 3.63 12.86
CA ASN A 84 -9.69 3.48 12.25
C ASN A 84 -9.69 3.95 10.79
N ALA A 85 -8.81 3.38 9.98
CA ALA A 85 -8.72 3.61 8.54
C ALA A 85 -8.95 2.32 7.77
N ARG A 86 -9.55 2.41 6.60
CA ARG A 86 -9.59 1.32 5.65
C ARG A 86 -8.23 1.25 4.96
N MET A 87 -7.53 0.15 5.17
CA MET A 87 -6.22 -0.08 4.55
C MET A 87 -6.37 -1.08 3.41
N VAL A 88 -5.95 -0.71 2.21
CA VAL A 88 -5.95 -1.57 1.03
C VAL A 88 -4.51 -1.79 0.59
N ASN A 89 -4.05 -3.03 0.60
CA ASN A 89 -2.72 -3.39 0.10
C ASN A 89 -2.83 -4.21 -1.19
N TYR A 90 -2.24 -3.70 -2.27
CA TYR A 90 -2.02 -4.45 -3.49
C TYR A 90 -0.60 -5.01 -3.48
N ASN A 91 -0.49 -6.34 -3.50
CA ASN A 91 0.80 -7.02 -3.57
C ASN A 91 1.02 -7.63 -4.95
N VAL A 92 1.99 -7.09 -5.67
CA VAL A 92 2.39 -7.54 -7.01
C VAL A 92 3.42 -8.66 -6.86
N THR A 93 3.18 -9.77 -7.53
CA THR A 93 4.11 -10.90 -7.57
C THR A 93 4.51 -11.21 -9.00
N VAL A 94 5.73 -10.86 -9.35
CA VAL A 94 6.32 -11.17 -10.65
C VAL A 94 6.86 -12.61 -10.62
N THR A 95 6.40 -13.46 -11.55
CA THR A 95 6.84 -14.85 -11.64
C THR A 95 7.71 -15.11 -12.88
N LYS A 96 7.62 -14.25 -13.90
CA LYS A 96 8.44 -14.35 -15.11
C LYS A 96 9.69 -13.52 -14.94
N ASP A 97 10.84 -14.17 -15.02
CA ASP A 97 12.18 -13.57 -14.93
C ASP A 97 12.37 -12.66 -13.69
N PRO A 98 11.97 -13.06 -12.45
CA PRO A 98 11.98 -12.19 -11.30
C PRO A 98 13.38 -11.71 -10.89
N GLU A 99 14.42 -12.44 -11.24
CA GLU A 99 15.82 -12.08 -10.96
C GLU A 99 16.46 -11.19 -12.03
N ASP A 100 15.87 -11.10 -13.23
CA ASP A 100 16.35 -10.21 -14.27
C ASP A 100 15.95 -8.77 -13.97
N TYR A 101 16.92 -7.89 -13.75
CA TYR A 101 16.67 -6.50 -13.32
C TYR A 101 15.70 -5.76 -14.23
N LYS A 102 15.89 -5.86 -15.56
CA LYS A 102 15.10 -5.11 -16.53
C LYS A 102 13.72 -5.73 -16.76
N ASN A 103 13.69 -7.05 -16.97
CA ASN A 103 12.44 -7.74 -17.26
C ASN A 103 11.51 -7.79 -16.05
N SER A 104 12.05 -7.98 -14.84
CA SER A 104 11.22 -8.03 -13.64
C SER A 104 10.55 -6.71 -13.33
N ARG A 105 11.26 -5.58 -13.50
CA ARG A 105 10.67 -4.23 -13.34
C ARG A 105 9.58 -3.99 -14.37
N TYR A 106 9.87 -4.25 -15.64
CA TYR A 106 8.88 -4.16 -16.72
C TYR A 106 7.62 -4.97 -16.41
N ASN A 107 7.79 -6.23 -16.01
CA ASN A 107 6.67 -7.12 -15.70
C ASN A 107 5.83 -6.61 -14.53
N GLY A 108 6.45 -6.14 -13.44
CA GLY A 108 5.74 -5.63 -12.28
C GLY A 108 4.95 -4.34 -12.57
N GLU A 109 5.56 -3.40 -13.28
CA GLU A 109 4.91 -2.15 -13.69
C GLU A 109 3.70 -2.42 -14.60
N HIS A 110 3.79 -3.40 -15.49
CA HIS A 110 2.68 -3.81 -16.37
C HIS A 110 1.57 -4.53 -15.59
N LEU A 111 1.90 -5.36 -14.60
CA LEU A 111 0.90 -5.98 -13.71
C LEU A 111 0.12 -4.90 -12.95
N VAL A 112 0.78 -3.84 -12.46
CA VAL A 112 0.09 -2.71 -11.82
C VAL A 112 -0.82 -2.01 -12.82
N SER A 113 -0.32 -1.65 -13.99
CA SER A 113 -1.09 -0.95 -15.01
C SER A 113 -2.31 -1.76 -15.48
N GLU A 114 -2.17 -3.09 -15.59
CA GLU A 114 -3.24 -3.96 -16.09
C GLU A 114 -4.30 -4.30 -15.05
N PHE A 115 -3.90 -4.54 -13.77
CA PHE A 115 -4.82 -5.05 -12.76
C PHE A 115 -5.09 -4.07 -11.62
N VAL A 116 -4.07 -3.33 -11.14
CA VAL A 116 -4.21 -2.48 -9.96
C VAL A 116 -4.90 -1.17 -10.30
N LEU A 117 -4.44 -0.45 -11.33
CA LEU A 117 -5.02 0.84 -11.68
C LEU A 117 -6.52 0.75 -12.01
N PRO A 118 -6.99 -0.20 -12.85
CA PRO A 118 -8.41 -0.34 -13.13
C PRO A 118 -9.26 -0.68 -11.89
N ASP A 119 -8.67 -1.33 -10.88
CA ASP A 119 -9.37 -1.64 -9.65
C ASP A 119 -9.43 -0.42 -8.72
N ILE A 120 -8.33 0.34 -8.59
CA ILE A 120 -8.30 1.60 -7.83
C ILE A 120 -9.32 2.59 -8.38
N TYR A 121 -9.44 2.73 -9.70
CA TYR A 121 -10.37 3.67 -10.34
C TYR A 121 -11.86 3.40 -10.06
N LYS A 122 -12.19 2.22 -9.52
CA LYS A 122 -13.56 1.87 -9.09
C LYS A 122 -13.88 2.36 -7.68
N SER A 123 -12.91 2.85 -6.94
CA SER A 123 -13.03 3.23 -5.53
C SER A 123 -12.50 4.62 -5.27
N LYS A 124 -12.80 5.17 -4.09
CA LYS A 124 -12.15 6.36 -3.59
C LYS A 124 -10.98 5.97 -2.71
N ALA A 125 -9.90 6.72 -2.79
CA ALA A 125 -8.79 6.66 -1.87
C ALA A 125 -8.36 8.07 -1.51
N ASP A 126 -7.99 8.27 -0.26
CA ASP A 126 -7.54 9.56 0.27
C ASP A 126 -6.03 9.71 0.15
N ALA A 127 -5.31 8.60 0.04
CA ALA A 127 -3.90 8.55 -0.33
C ALA A 127 -3.55 7.21 -0.99
N VAL A 128 -2.62 7.25 -1.96
CA VAL A 128 -1.99 6.09 -2.57
C VAL A 128 -0.48 6.18 -2.35
N ILE A 129 0.10 5.16 -1.74
CA ILE A 129 1.53 5.04 -1.48
C ILE A 129 2.07 3.90 -2.34
N ILE A 130 3.09 4.18 -3.16
CA ILE A 130 3.75 3.23 -4.04
C ILE A 130 5.13 2.97 -3.46
N SER A 131 5.39 1.74 -3.00
CA SER A 131 6.61 1.39 -2.30
C SER A 131 7.70 0.89 -3.23
N HIS A 132 8.89 1.45 -3.04
CA HIS A 132 10.14 1.06 -3.66
C HIS A 132 11.25 0.99 -2.63
N SER A 133 12.37 0.37 -2.97
CA SER A 133 13.62 0.52 -2.23
C SER A 133 14.76 0.95 -3.16
N HIS A 134 15.73 1.65 -2.59
CA HIS A 134 16.84 2.22 -3.35
C HIS A 134 18.20 1.86 -2.76
N ILE A 135 19.18 1.67 -3.64
CA ILE A 135 20.57 1.47 -3.28
C ILE A 135 21.23 2.78 -2.86
N GLU A 136 22.36 2.69 -2.14
CA GLU A 136 23.18 3.84 -1.75
C GLU A 136 23.56 4.68 -2.98
N GLY A 137 23.43 6.01 -2.81
CA GLY A 137 23.74 6.99 -3.87
C GLY A 137 22.58 7.31 -4.81
N TYR A 138 21.46 6.58 -4.75
CA TYR A 138 20.26 6.90 -5.52
C TYR A 138 19.41 7.98 -4.84
N GLY A 139 19.30 7.91 -3.52
CA GLY A 139 18.60 8.86 -2.67
C GLY A 139 19.21 8.92 -1.28
N GLU A 140 18.76 9.84 -0.43
CA GLU A 140 19.24 10.01 0.93
C GLU A 140 18.18 9.58 1.94
N GLY A 141 18.46 8.51 2.68
CA GLY A 141 17.58 7.98 3.73
C GLY A 141 16.20 7.61 3.21
N PHE A 142 15.21 7.66 4.09
CA PHE A 142 13.82 7.49 3.69
C PHE A 142 13.30 8.76 3.01
N TYR A 143 12.69 8.62 1.85
CA TYR A 143 12.08 9.76 1.20
C TYR A 143 10.78 9.43 0.50
N ILE A 144 10.00 10.47 0.25
CA ILE A 144 8.82 10.43 -0.58
C ILE A 144 9.03 11.32 -1.81
N ALA A 145 8.41 10.96 -2.93
CA ALA A 145 8.42 11.75 -4.15
C ALA A 145 7.00 11.90 -4.72
N THR A 146 6.78 13.00 -5.43
CA THR A 146 5.52 13.29 -6.14
C THR A 146 5.81 13.54 -7.62
N PRO A 147 5.95 12.48 -8.43
CA PRO A 147 6.40 12.62 -9.82
C PRO A 147 5.50 13.48 -10.69
N ALA A 148 4.18 13.44 -10.47
CA ALA A 148 3.23 14.24 -11.25
C ALA A 148 3.16 15.71 -10.82
N MET A 149 3.71 16.05 -9.65
CA MET A 149 3.68 17.41 -9.09
C MET A 149 2.27 18.02 -8.98
N ASP A 150 1.24 17.18 -8.85
CA ASP A 150 -0.12 17.65 -8.60
C ASP A 150 -0.26 18.26 -7.20
N GLU A 151 -1.19 19.21 -7.06
CA GLU A 151 -1.34 20.02 -5.85
C GLU A 151 -1.61 19.16 -4.60
N THR A 152 -2.43 18.14 -4.71
CA THR A 152 -2.84 17.31 -3.56
C THR A 152 -1.70 16.43 -3.06
N SER A 153 -0.98 15.77 -3.96
CA SER A 153 0.20 14.97 -3.64
C SER A 153 1.32 15.83 -3.07
N VAL A 154 1.60 16.99 -3.68
CA VAL A 154 2.62 17.94 -3.21
C VAL A 154 2.30 18.44 -1.80
N LYS A 155 1.04 18.85 -1.55
CA LYS A 155 0.63 19.33 -0.22
C LYS A 155 0.80 18.26 0.86
N LEU A 156 0.39 17.02 0.56
CA LEU A 156 0.56 15.90 1.49
C LEU A 156 2.04 15.63 1.78
N ALA A 157 2.88 15.56 0.72
CA ALA A 157 4.32 15.33 0.85
C ALA A 157 5.03 16.45 1.62
N GLU A 158 4.69 17.72 1.40
CA GLU A 158 5.24 18.85 2.16
C GLU A 158 4.85 18.77 3.65
N ASN A 159 3.63 18.41 3.96
CA ASN A 159 3.18 18.25 5.34
C ASN A 159 3.92 17.10 6.04
N ILE A 160 4.14 15.97 5.35
CA ILE A 160 4.94 14.86 5.87
C ILE A 160 6.38 15.32 6.12
N LYS A 161 7.02 15.97 5.15
CA LYS A 161 8.40 16.48 5.27
C LYS A 161 8.56 17.47 6.42
N ASN A 162 7.57 18.31 6.66
CA ASN A 162 7.60 19.32 7.73
C ASN A 162 7.18 18.77 9.10
N SER A 163 6.84 17.49 9.18
CA SER A 163 6.50 16.83 10.43
C SER A 163 7.74 16.27 11.14
N GLU A 164 7.53 15.61 12.29
CA GLU A 164 8.58 15.07 13.14
C GLU A 164 9.15 13.72 12.68
N ILE A 165 8.63 13.09 11.60
CA ILE A 165 9.00 11.70 11.24
C ILE A 165 10.26 11.58 10.40
N ASP A 166 11.04 12.61 10.20
CA ASP A 166 12.33 12.59 9.49
C ASP A 166 12.32 11.83 8.15
N PHE A 167 11.44 12.25 7.25
CA PHE A 167 11.39 11.80 5.86
C PHE A 167 11.88 12.90 4.93
N ASN A 168 12.68 12.55 3.96
CA ASN A 168 13.04 13.47 2.89
C ASN A 168 11.90 13.60 1.88
N TYR A 169 11.86 14.69 1.16
CA TYR A 169 10.92 14.91 0.07
C TYR A 169 11.66 15.29 -1.20
N TYR A 170 11.55 14.45 -2.21
CA TYR A 170 12.10 14.71 -3.54
C TYR A 170 11.03 15.34 -4.43
N LYS A 171 11.26 16.61 -4.80
CA LYS A 171 10.46 17.32 -5.80
C LYS A 171 11.07 17.12 -7.16
N THR A 172 10.25 16.73 -8.12
CA THR A 172 10.70 16.71 -9.52
C THR A 172 11.02 18.12 -9.98
N PRO A 173 12.23 18.38 -10.52
CA PRO A 173 12.57 19.67 -11.08
C PRO A 173 11.63 20.04 -12.24
N GLU A 174 11.32 21.34 -12.37
CA GLU A 174 10.55 21.85 -13.51
C GLU A 174 11.23 21.49 -14.83
N ASN A 175 10.45 21.14 -15.84
CA ASN A 175 10.90 20.71 -17.16
C ASN A 175 11.71 19.40 -17.21
N THR A 176 11.58 18.54 -16.20
CA THR A 176 12.17 17.21 -16.23
C THR A 176 11.34 16.31 -17.14
N THR A 177 12.00 15.65 -18.12
CA THR A 177 11.39 14.57 -18.87
C THR A 177 11.60 13.28 -18.09
N TYR A 178 10.53 12.58 -17.74
CA TYR A 178 10.66 11.29 -17.09
C TYR A 178 11.09 10.23 -18.10
N GLU A 179 12.12 9.47 -17.74
CA GLU A 179 12.52 8.26 -18.48
C GLU A 179 12.10 6.97 -17.75
N SER A 180 11.52 7.10 -16.54
CA SER A 180 11.11 5.96 -15.73
C SER A 180 9.72 5.44 -16.13
N THR A 181 9.67 4.19 -16.56
CA THR A 181 8.42 3.49 -16.90
C THR A 181 7.50 3.35 -15.69
N SER A 182 8.05 3.24 -14.47
CA SER A 182 7.28 3.23 -13.22
C SER A 182 6.49 4.52 -13.02
N ILE A 183 7.07 5.67 -13.39
CA ILE A 183 6.36 6.94 -13.33
C ILE A 183 5.24 6.98 -14.38
N GLU A 184 5.54 6.66 -15.63
CA GLU A 184 4.60 6.73 -16.74
C GLU A 184 3.45 5.71 -16.63
N LEU A 185 3.72 4.51 -16.13
CA LEU A 185 2.75 3.42 -16.07
C LEU A 185 2.01 3.32 -14.74
N VAL A 186 2.54 3.90 -13.65
CA VAL A 186 2.01 3.68 -12.31
C VAL A 186 1.67 4.99 -11.60
N SER A 187 2.67 5.77 -11.18
CA SER A 187 2.42 6.89 -10.27
C SER A 187 1.73 8.09 -10.95
N LYS A 188 2.13 8.45 -12.16
CA LYS A 188 1.54 9.57 -12.90
C LYS A 188 0.07 9.32 -13.26
N PRO A 189 -0.35 8.16 -13.79
CA PRO A 189 -1.76 7.88 -14.07
C PRO A 189 -2.68 7.99 -12.85
N LEU A 190 -2.21 7.59 -11.65
CA LEU A 190 -2.95 7.73 -10.41
C LEU A 190 -3.13 9.20 -10.00
N ALA A 191 -2.06 9.97 -10.04
CA ALA A 191 -2.10 11.39 -9.72
C ALA A 191 -2.94 12.18 -10.72
N ASP A 192 -2.80 11.90 -12.03
CA ASP A 192 -3.62 12.52 -13.10
C ASP A 192 -5.12 12.16 -12.96
N ALA A 193 -5.44 11.02 -12.37
CA ALA A 193 -6.81 10.64 -12.02
C ALA A 193 -7.33 11.28 -10.72
N GLY A 194 -6.51 12.10 -10.06
CA GLY A 194 -6.87 12.86 -8.87
C GLY A 194 -6.67 12.15 -7.53
N TYR A 195 -5.92 11.05 -7.52
CA TYR A 195 -5.53 10.39 -6.27
C TYR A 195 -4.26 11.04 -5.70
N PRO A 196 -4.26 11.51 -4.44
CA PRO A 196 -3.02 11.94 -3.77
C PRO A 196 -2.02 10.79 -3.76
N THR A 197 -0.94 10.90 -4.53
CA THR A 197 -0.03 9.79 -4.83
C THR A 197 1.40 10.12 -4.36
N LEU A 198 1.94 9.26 -3.51
CA LEU A 198 3.30 9.31 -3.01
C LEU A 198 4.08 8.09 -3.52
N VAL A 199 5.25 8.31 -4.07
CA VAL A 199 6.27 7.26 -4.25
C VAL A 199 7.13 7.26 -3.00
N TYR A 200 7.15 6.14 -2.29
CA TYR A 200 7.92 5.94 -1.07
C TYR A 200 9.17 5.12 -1.37
N GLU A 201 10.31 5.60 -0.94
CA GLU A 201 11.62 5.01 -1.22
C GLU A 201 12.36 4.68 0.07
N ILE A 202 12.71 3.42 0.22
CA ILE A 202 13.31 2.80 1.40
C ILE A 202 14.80 2.53 1.11
N PRO A 203 15.74 3.00 1.95
CA PRO A 203 17.16 2.68 1.75
C PRO A 203 17.44 1.19 1.99
N GLU A 204 18.16 0.51 1.09
CA GLU A 204 18.41 -0.93 1.18
C GLU A 204 19.45 -1.35 2.25
N ASN A 205 20.15 -0.40 2.85
CA ASN A 205 21.16 -0.66 3.89
C ASN A 205 20.61 -0.71 5.32
N ILE A 206 19.34 -1.01 5.48
CA ILE A 206 18.64 -1.09 6.77
C ILE A 206 18.12 -2.52 7.04
N THR A 207 17.57 -2.73 8.22
CA THR A 207 16.91 -4.00 8.58
C THR A 207 15.44 -4.03 8.14
N GLU A 208 14.86 -5.23 7.97
CA GLU A 208 13.42 -5.39 7.74
C GLU A 208 12.56 -4.76 8.85
N GLN A 209 13.01 -4.88 10.11
CA GLN A 209 12.31 -4.28 11.25
C GLN A 209 12.28 -2.75 11.14
N GLU A 210 13.39 -2.13 10.76
CA GLU A 210 13.46 -0.69 10.56
C GLU A 210 12.56 -0.25 9.39
N SER A 211 12.57 -0.98 8.26
CA SER A 211 11.65 -0.75 7.16
C SER A 211 10.19 -0.82 7.63
N THR A 212 9.83 -1.88 8.40
CA THR A 212 8.48 -2.04 8.96
C THR A 212 8.09 -0.86 9.85
N ASP A 213 8.96 -0.45 10.76
CA ASP A 213 8.65 0.64 11.70
C ASP A 213 8.53 1.99 10.97
N ARG A 214 9.41 2.27 10.02
CA ARG A 214 9.37 3.52 9.26
C ARG A 214 8.17 3.62 8.31
N THR A 215 7.79 2.51 7.69
CA THR A 215 6.55 2.46 6.90
C THR A 215 5.32 2.67 7.79
N TYR A 216 5.30 2.06 8.97
CA TYR A 216 4.24 2.31 9.95
C TYR A 216 4.15 3.80 10.32
N ASP A 217 5.28 4.47 10.58
CA ASP A 217 5.32 5.91 10.87
C ASP A 217 4.75 6.74 9.71
N LEU A 218 5.09 6.37 8.46
CA LEU A 218 4.55 7.03 7.26
C LEU A 218 3.03 6.88 7.16
N LEU A 219 2.50 5.66 7.38
CA LEU A 219 1.06 5.38 7.35
C LEU A 219 0.32 6.17 8.43
N VAL A 220 0.84 6.18 9.66
CA VAL A 220 0.26 6.95 10.78
C VAL A 220 0.26 8.43 10.47
N LYS A 221 1.38 8.98 10.00
CA LYS A 221 1.47 10.40 9.68
C LYS A 221 0.54 10.78 8.53
N THR A 222 0.45 9.95 7.50
CA THR A 222 -0.50 10.16 6.40
C THR A 222 -1.93 10.21 6.93
N TYR A 223 -2.32 9.26 7.76
CA TYR A 223 -3.64 9.22 8.39
C TYR A 223 -3.94 10.46 9.23
N ASP A 224 -3.01 10.90 10.06
CA ASP A 224 -3.17 12.08 10.91
C ASP A 224 -3.36 13.36 10.09
N LEU A 225 -2.64 13.49 8.97
CA LEU A 225 -2.75 14.64 8.07
C LEU A 225 -4.05 14.65 7.26
N LEU A 226 -4.60 13.49 6.93
CA LEU A 226 -5.89 13.37 6.26
C LEU A 226 -7.07 13.69 7.20
N ASN A 227 -6.87 13.68 8.52
CA ASN A 227 -7.86 14.01 9.53
C ASN A 227 -7.87 15.48 9.98
N GLN A 228 -7.00 16.32 9.41
CA GLN A 228 -6.90 17.76 9.72
C GLN A 228 -7.70 18.61 8.74
#